data_aa81c7de3c996dd577e43d57538fd797
#
_entry.id   aa81c7de3c996dd577e43d57538fd797
#
_cell.length_a   1.000
_cell.length_b   1.000
_cell.length_c   1.000
_cell.angle_alpha   90.00
_cell.angle_beta   90.00
_cell.angle_gamma   90.00
#
_symmetry.space_group_name_H-M   'P 1'
#
loop_
_entity.id
_entity.type
_entity.pdbx_description
1 polymer ?
#
loop_
_entity_poly.entity_id
_entity_poly.type
_entity_poly.pdbx_seq_one_letter_code
_entity_poly.pdbx_strand_id
1 'polypeptide(L)'
;MGLRIDIVTIFPEYFAGPLGASLIGKAAARGDLEFGVHDLRRWARDVHHTVDDVPFGGGPGMVMKPDVWGDALDEIIPDGAARLVVPTPSGLPFSQEMAARYAASQRLVFACGRYEGIDGRLVEAMRTRMPVDELSIGDYVLAGGEAAALVVIEAVARLRPGVLGNACSAGDDSFGGDADSSMRGLLEGPVYTRPRTWRGREVPDVLLSGNHAAISRWRRDQALRRTAAHRPDLVGALRDLDRHDRQVLAEVGNFFTEAGQPEAGASYPAAKGGHHPAEAGIPVTEADRAAEAGYPVAEAGRRVPEVGPLPADFPVSLEDMAH
;
A
#
# COMPACT_ATOMS: atom_id res chain seq x y z
N MET A 1 -4.18 -24.60 1.98
CA MET A 1 -2.91 -24.20 2.63
C MET A 1 -2.90 -22.70 2.79
N GLY A 2 -2.51 -22.19 3.97
CA GLY A 2 -2.35 -20.79 4.24
C GLY A 2 -1.22 -20.15 3.42
N LEU A 3 -1.24 -18.83 3.24
CA LEU A 3 -0.14 -18.07 2.65
C LEU A 3 0.90 -17.81 3.75
N ARG A 4 2.13 -18.27 3.55
CA ARG A 4 3.27 -17.93 4.40
C ARG A 4 3.87 -16.60 3.97
N ILE A 5 4.07 -15.68 4.92
CA ILE A 5 4.68 -14.37 4.71
C ILE A 5 5.82 -14.20 5.71
N ASP A 6 7.05 -14.18 5.21
CA ASP A 6 8.23 -13.86 5.99
C ASP A 6 8.65 -12.42 5.73
N ILE A 7 9.04 -11.69 6.77
CA ILE A 7 9.42 -10.28 6.71
C ILE A 7 10.79 -10.14 7.36
N VAL A 8 11.77 -9.69 6.58
CA VAL A 8 13.12 -9.43 7.07
C VAL A 8 13.31 -7.93 7.21
N THR A 9 13.64 -7.47 8.40
CA THR A 9 13.71 -6.05 8.76
C THR A 9 14.70 -5.84 9.89
N ILE A 10 15.15 -4.61 10.12
CA ILE A 10 15.89 -4.21 11.33
C ILE A 10 14.98 -3.65 12.43
N PHE A 11 13.65 -3.62 12.18
CA PHE A 11 12.63 -3.13 13.11
C PHE A 11 11.45 -4.11 13.21
N PRO A 12 11.64 -5.33 13.78
CA PRO A 12 10.58 -6.33 13.86
C PRO A 12 9.36 -5.85 14.67
N GLU A 13 9.55 -4.98 15.64
CA GLU A 13 8.48 -4.37 16.44
C GLU A 13 7.49 -3.53 15.62
N TYR A 14 7.89 -3.07 14.42
CA TYR A 14 7.02 -2.33 13.50
C TYR A 14 5.78 -3.13 13.09
N PHE A 15 5.89 -4.46 13.12
CA PHE A 15 4.87 -5.39 12.64
C PHE A 15 3.98 -5.96 13.75
N ALA A 16 4.37 -5.83 15.03
CA ALA A 16 3.70 -6.48 16.15
C ALA A 16 2.21 -6.13 16.27
N GLY A 17 1.85 -4.84 16.13
CA GLY A 17 0.46 -4.39 16.16
C GLY A 17 -0.32 -4.71 14.89
N PRO A 18 0.13 -4.25 13.71
CA PRO A 18 -0.62 -4.40 12.46
C PRO A 18 -0.94 -5.83 12.07
N LEU A 19 -0.01 -6.78 12.22
CA LEU A 19 -0.23 -8.18 11.85
C LEU A 19 -1.19 -8.92 12.79
N GLY A 20 -1.39 -8.43 14.01
CA GLY A 20 -2.36 -8.97 14.96
C GLY A 20 -3.74 -8.33 14.90
N ALA A 21 -3.92 -7.26 14.10
CA ALA A 21 -5.14 -6.47 14.13
C ALA A 21 -6.18 -6.91 13.09
N SER A 22 -7.47 -6.64 13.39
CA SER A 22 -8.60 -6.69 12.44
C SER A 22 -8.65 -7.99 11.62
N LEU A 23 -8.82 -7.87 10.30
CA LEU A 23 -8.96 -9.00 9.37
C LEU A 23 -7.67 -9.83 9.27
N ILE A 24 -6.49 -9.20 9.27
CA ILE A 24 -5.20 -9.87 9.20
C ILE A 24 -5.00 -10.75 10.43
N GLY A 25 -5.21 -10.21 11.63
CA GLY A 25 -5.08 -10.98 12.87
C GLY A 25 -6.06 -12.15 12.94
N LYS A 26 -7.32 -11.97 12.50
CA LYS A 26 -8.29 -13.07 12.41
C LYS A 26 -7.87 -14.14 11.40
N ALA A 27 -7.33 -13.74 10.24
CA ALA A 27 -6.84 -14.68 9.23
C ALA A 27 -5.62 -15.45 9.72
N ALA A 28 -4.72 -14.80 10.45
CA ALA A 28 -3.58 -15.44 11.08
C ALA A 28 -4.03 -16.46 12.16
N ALA A 29 -4.98 -16.10 13.01
CA ALA A 29 -5.52 -17.00 14.03
C ALA A 29 -6.19 -18.25 13.45
N ARG A 30 -6.75 -18.17 12.24
CA ARG A 30 -7.34 -19.33 11.53
C ARG A 30 -6.33 -20.15 10.72
N GLY A 31 -5.10 -19.65 10.56
CA GLY A 31 -4.08 -20.28 9.71
C GLY A 31 -4.24 -20.02 8.20
N ASP A 32 -5.08 -19.04 7.82
CA ASP A 32 -5.19 -18.57 6.42
C ASP A 32 -3.94 -17.79 6.00
N LEU A 33 -3.32 -17.11 6.98
CA LEU A 33 -2.04 -16.41 6.87
C LEU A 33 -1.09 -16.90 7.97
N GLU A 34 0.17 -17.04 7.63
CA GLU A 34 1.22 -17.38 8.58
C GLU A 34 2.36 -16.36 8.46
N PHE A 35 2.74 -15.73 9.57
CA PHE A 35 3.77 -14.69 9.58
C PHE A 35 5.05 -15.15 10.28
N GLY A 36 6.20 -14.85 9.66
CA GLY A 36 7.51 -14.86 10.26
C GLY A 36 8.12 -13.47 10.18
N VAL A 37 8.44 -12.86 11.33
CA VAL A 37 9.14 -11.57 11.35
C VAL A 37 10.54 -11.80 11.88
N HIS A 38 11.53 -11.42 11.08
CA HIS A 38 12.92 -11.74 11.31
C HIS A 38 13.74 -10.45 11.47
N ASP A 39 14.46 -10.34 12.59
CA ASP A 39 15.44 -9.26 12.75
C ASP A 39 16.71 -9.59 11.96
N LEU A 40 16.99 -8.78 10.93
CA LEU A 40 18.15 -8.94 10.06
C LEU A 40 19.49 -8.95 10.84
N ARG A 41 19.55 -8.26 11.99
CA ARG A 41 20.76 -8.20 12.81
C ARG A 41 21.24 -9.54 13.33
N ARG A 42 20.38 -10.56 13.34
CA ARG A 42 20.73 -11.93 13.75
C ARG A 42 21.78 -12.56 12.85
N TRP A 43 21.91 -12.12 11.61
CA TRP A 43 22.89 -12.62 10.63
C TRP A 43 24.13 -11.74 10.51
N ALA A 44 24.20 -10.62 11.21
CA ALA A 44 25.42 -9.82 11.31
C ALA A 44 26.44 -10.56 12.20
N ARG A 45 27.66 -10.69 11.69
CA ARG A 45 28.71 -11.53 12.34
C ARG A 45 29.61 -10.76 13.28
N ASP A 46 29.59 -9.44 13.20
CA ASP A 46 30.39 -8.57 14.07
C ASP A 46 29.72 -8.31 15.40
N VAL A 47 30.51 -7.88 16.40
CA VAL A 47 30.02 -7.63 17.78
C VAL A 47 29.01 -6.48 17.90
N HIS A 48 28.93 -5.62 16.89
CA HIS A 48 28.01 -4.48 16.83
C HIS A 48 26.74 -4.79 16.04
N HIS A 49 26.61 -6.00 15.48
CA HIS A 49 25.51 -6.40 14.61
C HIS A 49 25.26 -5.42 13.45
N THR A 50 26.35 -5.01 12.79
CA THR A 50 26.34 -4.01 11.71
C THR A 50 25.71 -4.58 10.44
N VAL A 51 24.68 -3.93 9.93
CA VAL A 51 23.90 -4.37 8.76
C VAL A 51 24.11 -3.49 7.53
N ASP A 52 24.87 -2.40 7.66
CA ASP A 52 25.10 -1.36 6.64
C ASP A 52 26.56 -0.93 6.61
N ASP A 53 26.97 -0.28 5.51
CA ASP A 53 28.31 0.28 5.32
C ASP A 53 28.25 1.47 4.35
N VAL A 54 29.34 2.21 4.23
CA VAL A 54 29.47 3.36 3.32
C VAL A 54 29.33 2.91 1.86
N PRO A 55 28.64 3.71 1.01
CA PRO A 55 28.47 3.34 -0.40
C PRO A 55 29.78 3.42 -1.18
N PHE A 56 30.04 2.47 -2.06
CA PHE A 56 31.09 2.58 -3.07
C PHE A 56 30.79 3.77 -4.00
N GLY A 57 31.81 4.53 -4.34
CA GLY A 57 31.68 5.75 -5.13
C GLY A 57 31.40 6.99 -4.28
N GLY A 58 31.24 6.85 -2.98
CA GLY A 58 30.95 7.96 -2.06
C GLY A 58 29.50 8.41 -2.13
N GLY A 59 29.18 9.49 -1.44
CA GLY A 59 27.83 10.03 -1.32
C GLY A 59 27.33 10.02 0.11
N PRO A 60 26.20 10.68 0.39
CA PRO A 60 25.56 10.64 1.70
C PRO A 60 24.90 9.28 1.97
N GLY A 61 24.67 8.98 3.25
CA GLY A 61 23.93 7.79 3.68
C GLY A 61 24.76 6.52 3.73
N MET A 62 24.08 5.40 3.93
CA MET A 62 24.62 4.06 4.11
C MET A 62 23.90 3.08 3.21
N VAL A 63 24.51 1.96 2.85
CA VAL A 63 23.92 0.89 2.05
C VAL A 63 23.90 -0.40 2.86
N MET A 64 22.79 -1.11 2.85
CA MET A 64 22.67 -2.37 3.58
C MET A 64 23.50 -3.47 2.93
N LYS A 65 24.25 -4.17 3.75
CA LYS A 65 25.29 -5.14 3.36
C LYS A 65 24.70 -6.40 2.71
N PRO A 66 25.21 -6.82 1.54
CA PRO A 66 24.69 -7.98 0.81
C PRO A 66 24.97 -9.31 1.49
N ASP A 67 26.07 -9.44 2.25
CA ASP A 67 26.43 -10.66 2.97
C ASP A 67 25.45 -10.95 4.10
N VAL A 68 25.07 -9.95 4.89
CA VAL A 68 24.07 -10.11 5.96
C VAL A 68 22.70 -10.50 5.39
N TRP A 69 22.27 -9.83 4.32
CA TRP A 69 21.03 -10.16 3.63
C TRP A 69 21.08 -11.55 2.98
N GLY A 70 22.21 -11.90 2.37
CA GLY A 70 22.41 -13.21 1.74
C GLY A 70 22.28 -14.34 2.75
N ASP A 71 23.02 -14.27 3.86
CA ASP A 71 22.95 -15.26 4.96
C ASP A 71 21.51 -15.39 5.49
N ALA A 72 20.79 -14.26 5.66
CA ALA A 72 19.40 -14.28 6.11
C ALA A 72 18.47 -15.00 5.13
N LEU A 73 18.53 -14.66 3.85
CA LEU A 73 17.68 -15.26 2.83
C LEU A 73 18.04 -16.73 2.56
N ASP A 74 19.31 -17.12 2.68
CA ASP A 74 19.73 -18.51 2.56
C ASP A 74 19.15 -19.39 3.68
N GLU A 75 19.10 -18.88 4.91
CA GLU A 75 18.50 -19.60 6.04
C GLU A 75 16.96 -19.63 5.96
N ILE A 76 16.34 -18.47 5.61
CA ILE A 76 14.87 -18.35 5.57
C ILE A 76 14.30 -19.12 4.38
N ILE A 77 14.99 -19.13 3.22
CA ILE A 77 14.50 -19.73 1.96
C ILE A 77 15.56 -20.69 1.40
N PRO A 78 15.87 -21.78 2.09
CA PRO A 78 16.96 -22.67 1.67
C PRO A 78 16.69 -23.36 0.33
N ASP A 79 15.43 -23.59 -0.02
CA ASP A 79 14.98 -24.27 -1.24
C ASP A 79 14.63 -23.31 -2.40
N GLY A 80 14.69 -21.99 -2.18
CA GLY A 80 14.25 -20.99 -3.17
C GLY A 80 12.73 -20.98 -3.44
N ALA A 81 11.95 -21.75 -2.70
CA ALA A 81 10.51 -21.92 -2.92
C ALA A 81 9.69 -20.75 -2.33
N ALA A 82 9.99 -19.52 -2.78
CA ALA A 82 9.31 -18.31 -2.38
C ALA A 82 9.39 -17.25 -3.49
N ARG A 83 8.59 -16.18 -3.35
CA ARG A 83 8.75 -14.94 -4.10
C ARG A 83 9.33 -13.88 -3.17
N LEU A 84 10.48 -13.33 -3.53
CA LEU A 84 11.10 -12.23 -2.82
C LEU A 84 10.51 -10.90 -3.33
N VAL A 85 10.03 -10.07 -2.40
CA VAL A 85 9.50 -8.73 -2.67
C VAL A 85 10.41 -7.72 -1.98
N VAL A 86 10.97 -6.80 -2.75
CA VAL A 86 11.86 -5.73 -2.29
C VAL A 86 11.15 -4.40 -2.48
N PRO A 87 10.55 -3.82 -1.42
CA PRO A 87 9.95 -2.49 -1.50
C PRO A 87 11.02 -1.43 -1.77
N THR A 88 10.87 -0.71 -2.88
CA THR A 88 11.78 0.37 -3.29
C THR A 88 11.03 1.40 -4.15
N PRO A 89 11.32 2.71 -4.04
CA PRO A 89 10.69 3.71 -4.89
C PRO A 89 11.04 3.57 -6.38
N SER A 90 12.14 2.90 -6.71
CA SER A 90 12.57 2.63 -8.09
C SER A 90 11.97 1.35 -8.70
N GLY A 91 11.13 0.63 -7.94
CA GLY A 91 10.48 -0.60 -8.38
C GLY A 91 9.29 -0.39 -9.30
N LEU A 92 8.74 -1.50 -9.81
CA LEU A 92 7.49 -1.46 -10.59
C LEU A 92 6.32 -1.03 -9.70
N PRO A 93 5.40 -0.19 -10.21
CA PRO A 93 4.22 0.23 -9.46
C PRO A 93 3.36 -0.97 -9.03
N PHE A 94 3.04 -1.05 -7.75
CA PHE A 94 2.13 -2.06 -7.20
C PHE A 94 0.71 -1.85 -7.71
N SER A 95 0.06 -2.93 -8.11
CA SER A 95 -1.32 -2.91 -8.62
C SER A 95 -2.17 -4.01 -7.99
N GLN A 96 -3.48 -3.89 -8.14
CA GLN A 96 -4.43 -4.93 -7.71
C GLN A 96 -4.17 -6.27 -8.41
N GLU A 97 -3.73 -6.25 -9.67
CA GLU A 97 -3.34 -7.46 -10.39
C GLU A 97 -2.11 -8.14 -9.75
N MET A 98 -1.11 -7.34 -9.32
CA MET A 98 0.03 -7.89 -8.57
C MET A 98 -0.42 -8.45 -7.23
N ALA A 99 -1.33 -7.77 -6.52
CA ALA A 99 -1.89 -8.27 -5.27
C ALA A 99 -2.59 -9.63 -5.47
N ALA A 100 -3.36 -9.80 -6.55
CA ALA A 100 -4.01 -11.07 -6.88
C ALA A 100 -2.99 -12.19 -7.19
N ARG A 101 -1.91 -11.89 -7.93
CA ARG A 101 -0.82 -12.85 -8.15
C ARG A 101 -0.14 -13.27 -6.85
N TYR A 102 0.10 -12.31 -5.95
CA TYR A 102 0.71 -12.59 -4.65
C TYR A 102 -0.23 -13.39 -3.75
N ALA A 103 -1.52 -13.10 -3.79
CA ALA A 103 -2.52 -13.87 -3.05
C ALA A 103 -2.60 -15.34 -3.50
N ALA A 104 -2.27 -15.64 -4.75
CA ALA A 104 -2.18 -17.01 -5.27
C ALA A 104 -0.85 -17.72 -4.94
N SER A 105 0.14 -17.00 -4.41
CA SER A 105 1.42 -17.58 -4.02
C SER A 105 1.31 -18.45 -2.77
N GLN A 106 2.24 -19.36 -2.58
CA GLN A 106 2.35 -20.16 -1.36
C GLN A 106 3.18 -19.44 -0.29
N ARG A 107 4.21 -18.70 -0.73
CA ARG A 107 5.13 -18.01 0.17
C ARG A 107 5.63 -16.70 -0.43
N LEU A 108 5.56 -15.63 0.36
CA LEU A 108 6.15 -14.33 0.08
C LEU A 108 7.23 -14.03 1.11
N VAL A 109 8.31 -13.39 0.68
CA VAL A 109 9.35 -12.88 1.59
C VAL A 109 9.57 -11.41 1.29
N PHE A 110 9.42 -10.55 2.28
CA PHE A 110 9.65 -9.13 2.17
C PHE A 110 11.05 -8.78 2.69
N ALA A 111 11.87 -8.16 1.84
CA ALA A 111 13.15 -7.58 2.24
C ALA A 111 12.95 -6.07 2.48
N CYS A 112 12.73 -5.68 3.73
CA CYS A 112 12.48 -4.28 4.11
C CYS A 112 13.81 -3.52 4.23
N GLY A 113 14.26 -2.90 3.13
CA GLY A 113 15.45 -2.06 3.12
C GLY A 113 15.28 -0.78 3.92
N ARG A 114 16.41 -0.25 4.42
CA ARG A 114 16.53 1.02 5.11
C ARG A 114 17.72 1.80 4.52
N TYR A 115 17.94 3.01 5.00
CA TYR A 115 18.99 3.90 4.51
C TYR A 115 18.84 4.17 3.00
N GLU A 116 19.94 4.09 2.22
CA GLU A 116 19.92 4.27 0.77
C GLU A 116 19.50 3.00 0.00
N GLY A 117 19.11 1.96 0.73
CA GLY A 117 18.63 0.70 0.17
C GLY A 117 19.57 -0.48 0.45
N ILE A 118 19.27 -1.57 -0.25
CA ILE A 118 20.03 -2.82 -0.16
C ILE A 118 21.01 -2.88 -1.33
N ASP A 119 22.22 -3.39 -1.11
CA ASP A 119 23.23 -3.58 -2.17
C ASP A 119 22.63 -4.36 -3.36
N GLY A 120 22.77 -3.79 -4.57
CA GLY A 120 22.15 -4.32 -5.79
C GLY A 120 22.54 -5.75 -6.14
N ARG A 121 23.73 -6.20 -5.71
CA ARG A 121 24.19 -7.58 -5.91
C ARG A 121 23.30 -8.62 -5.25
N LEU A 122 22.59 -8.25 -4.16
CA LEU A 122 21.63 -9.16 -3.52
C LEU A 122 20.49 -9.50 -4.48
N VAL A 123 19.86 -8.50 -5.09
CA VAL A 123 18.73 -8.69 -6.02
C VAL A 123 19.18 -9.55 -7.22
N GLU A 124 20.36 -9.25 -7.79
CA GLU A 124 20.91 -10.01 -8.90
C GLU A 124 21.16 -11.48 -8.54
N ALA A 125 21.75 -11.75 -7.37
CA ALA A 125 22.00 -13.11 -6.89
C ALA A 125 20.68 -13.86 -6.63
N MET A 126 19.69 -13.23 -5.98
CA MET A 126 18.42 -13.88 -5.68
C MET A 126 17.60 -14.21 -6.94
N ARG A 127 17.68 -13.38 -7.99
CA ARG A 127 17.03 -13.66 -9.29
C ARG A 127 17.46 -14.97 -9.95
N THR A 128 18.64 -15.48 -9.62
CA THR A 128 19.11 -16.79 -10.12
C THR A 128 18.44 -17.97 -9.41
N ARG A 129 17.78 -17.73 -8.28
CA ARG A 129 17.24 -18.77 -7.39
C ARG A 129 15.71 -18.77 -7.32
N MET A 130 15.11 -17.59 -7.40
CA MET A 130 13.67 -17.40 -7.19
C MET A 130 13.14 -16.15 -7.92
N PRO A 131 11.82 -16.02 -8.10
CA PRO A 131 11.21 -14.77 -8.56
C PRO A 131 11.48 -13.63 -7.57
N VAL A 132 12.01 -12.51 -8.08
CA VAL A 132 12.26 -11.28 -7.30
C VAL A 132 11.55 -10.11 -7.94
N ASP A 133 10.72 -9.44 -7.16
CA ASP A 133 10.00 -8.23 -7.55
C ASP A 133 10.53 -7.03 -6.74
N GLU A 134 11.13 -6.07 -7.41
CA GLU A 134 11.35 -4.73 -6.89
C GLU A 134 10.07 -3.91 -7.14
N LEU A 135 9.49 -3.34 -6.08
CA LEU A 135 8.11 -2.84 -6.12
C LEU A 135 8.00 -1.49 -5.43
N SER A 136 7.31 -0.55 -6.09
CA SER A 136 6.95 0.76 -5.57
C SER A 136 5.46 0.80 -5.20
N ILE A 137 5.13 1.45 -4.07
CA ILE A 137 3.73 1.71 -3.70
C ILE A 137 3.26 3.13 -4.09
N GLY A 138 4.08 3.90 -4.81
CA GLY A 138 3.77 5.24 -5.30
C GLY A 138 5.00 6.12 -5.43
N ASP A 139 4.81 7.29 -6.04
CA ASP A 139 5.88 8.24 -6.37
C ASP A 139 6.25 9.11 -5.16
N TYR A 140 6.71 8.48 -4.10
CA TYR A 140 7.21 9.12 -2.88
C TYR A 140 8.23 8.22 -2.19
N VAL A 141 9.09 8.82 -1.37
CA VAL A 141 10.14 8.10 -0.65
C VAL A 141 9.75 7.93 0.81
N LEU A 142 9.89 6.70 1.32
CA LEU A 142 9.70 6.35 2.72
C LEU A 142 11.06 6.17 3.41
N ALA A 143 11.07 6.22 4.74
CA ALA A 143 12.27 5.95 5.54
C ALA A 143 12.74 4.49 5.48
N GLY A 144 11.90 3.57 4.97
CA GLY A 144 12.20 2.14 4.83
C GLY A 144 11.05 1.35 4.22
N GLY A 145 11.27 0.06 3.98
CA GLY A 145 10.33 -0.83 3.30
C GLY A 145 9.16 -1.33 4.15
N GLU A 146 9.17 -1.13 5.47
CA GLU A 146 8.22 -1.76 6.38
C GLU A 146 6.77 -1.31 6.14
N ALA A 147 6.54 0.00 5.98
CA ALA A 147 5.20 0.53 5.69
C ALA A 147 4.69 0.03 4.32
N ALA A 148 5.56 -0.02 3.32
CA ALA A 148 5.23 -0.56 2.01
C ALA A 148 4.89 -2.05 2.07
N ALA A 149 5.64 -2.84 2.84
CA ALA A 149 5.34 -4.25 3.08
C ALA A 149 3.94 -4.42 3.71
N LEU A 150 3.57 -3.60 4.70
CA LEU A 150 2.23 -3.64 5.30
C LEU A 150 1.13 -3.30 4.29
N VAL A 151 1.31 -2.29 3.44
CA VAL A 151 0.34 -1.96 2.37
C VAL A 151 0.13 -3.14 1.43
N VAL A 152 1.20 -3.80 1.01
CA VAL A 152 1.12 -4.97 0.14
C VAL A 152 0.45 -6.14 0.85
N ILE A 153 0.82 -6.42 2.11
CA ILE A 153 0.22 -7.49 2.93
C ILE A 153 -1.28 -7.28 3.09
N GLU A 154 -1.73 -6.05 3.39
CA GLU A 154 -3.16 -5.71 3.50
C GLU A 154 -3.90 -6.00 2.19
N ALA A 155 -3.37 -5.53 1.06
CA ALA A 155 -3.97 -5.72 -0.24
C ALA A 155 -4.05 -7.21 -0.63
N VAL A 156 -3.00 -7.98 -0.35
CA VAL A 156 -2.91 -9.42 -0.63
C VAL A 156 -3.84 -10.23 0.28
N ALA A 157 -3.83 -9.93 1.59
CA ALA A 157 -4.62 -10.66 2.57
C ALA A 157 -6.12 -10.62 2.25
N ARG A 158 -6.65 -9.45 1.83
CA ARG A 158 -8.06 -9.29 1.45
C ARG A 158 -8.49 -10.20 0.30
N LEU A 159 -7.57 -10.58 -0.58
CA LEU A 159 -7.83 -11.42 -1.75
C LEU A 159 -7.74 -12.93 -1.44
N ARG A 160 -7.31 -13.30 -0.24
CA ARG A 160 -7.29 -14.71 0.18
C ARG A 160 -8.71 -15.21 0.48
N PRO A 161 -9.06 -16.42 0.00
CA PRO A 161 -10.35 -17.02 0.30
C PRO A 161 -10.61 -17.08 1.81
N GLY A 162 -11.80 -16.65 2.25
CA GLY A 162 -12.20 -16.69 3.65
C GLY A 162 -11.70 -15.55 4.54
N VAL A 163 -10.84 -14.68 4.05
CA VAL A 163 -10.35 -13.50 4.83
C VAL A 163 -11.43 -12.42 4.89
N LEU A 164 -12.04 -12.08 3.77
CA LEU A 164 -13.23 -11.21 3.76
C LEU A 164 -14.48 -12.06 4.11
N GLY A 165 -15.36 -11.50 4.94
CA GLY A 165 -16.60 -12.15 5.34
C GLY A 165 -17.60 -12.37 4.18
N ASN A 166 -17.53 -11.53 3.14
CA ASN A 166 -18.27 -11.69 1.90
C ASN A 166 -17.31 -11.79 0.72
N ALA A 167 -17.30 -12.93 0.06
CA ALA A 167 -16.42 -13.20 -1.09
C ALA A 167 -16.65 -12.24 -2.28
N CYS A 168 -17.88 -11.70 -2.43
CA CYS A 168 -18.21 -10.75 -3.49
C CYS A 168 -17.61 -9.33 -3.23
N SER A 169 -17.23 -9.01 -2.00
CA SER A 169 -16.75 -7.66 -1.67
C SER A 169 -15.49 -7.27 -2.44
N ALA A 170 -14.57 -8.20 -2.66
CA ALA A 170 -13.35 -7.94 -3.43
C ALA A 170 -13.63 -7.68 -4.92
N GLY A 171 -14.74 -8.23 -5.45
CA GLY A 171 -15.14 -8.01 -6.84
C GLY A 171 -15.79 -6.64 -7.08
N ASP A 172 -16.45 -6.08 -6.07
CA ASP A 172 -17.15 -4.79 -6.14
C ASP A 172 -16.24 -3.61 -5.77
N ASP A 173 -15.05 -3.85 -5.22
CA ASP A 173 -14.08 -2.80 -4.84
C ASP A 173 -13.47 -2.10 -6.07
N SER A 174 -12.93 -0.90 -5.85
CA SER A 174 -12.12 -0.19 -6.86
C SER A 174 -10.97 -1.08 -7.36
N PHE A 175 -10.75 -1.10 -8.66
CA PHE A 175 -9.78 -1.98 -9.35
C PHE A 175 -10.04 -3.48 -9.21
N GLY A 176 -11.13 -3.88 -8.54
CA GLY A 176 -11.59 -5.25 -8.42
C GLY A 176 -12.38 -5.69 -9.65
N GLY A 177 -13.03 -6.81 -9.51
CA GLY A 177 -13.93 -7.39 -10.51
C GLY A 177 -13.30 -8.54 -11.29
N ASP A 178 -14.06 -9.63 -11.34
CA ASP A 178 -13.81 -10.72 -12.27
C ASP A 178 -13.92 -10.23 -13.72
N ALA A 179 -13.46 -11.02 -14.67
CA ALA A 179 -13.47 -10.67 -16.09
C ALA A 179 -14.86 -10.21 -16.60
N ASP A 180 -15.92 -10.72 -15.99
CA ASP A 180 -17.31 -10.47 -16.34
C ASP A 180 -18.01 -9.39 -15.49
N SER A 181 -17.28 -8.78 -14.52
CA SER A 181 -17.86 -7.74 -13.66
C SER A 181 -18.10 -6.45 -14.44
N SER A 182 -19.34 -5.93 -14.35
CA SER A 182 -19.68 -4.62 -14.93
C SER A 182 -18.94 -3.45 -14.25
N MET A 183 -18.29 -3.67 -13.12
CA MET A 183 -17.51 -2.66 -12.37
C MET A 183 -16.01 -2.73 -12.66
N ARG A 184 -15.57 -3.69 -13.47
CA ARG A 184 -14.13 -3.89 -13.75
C ARG A 184 -13.45 -2.64 -14.29
N GLY A 185 -12.34 -2.27 -13.66
CA GLY A 185 -11.53 -1.11 -14.04
C GLY A 185 -12.12 0.25 -13.65
N LEU A 186 -13.25 0.27 -12.93
CA LEU A 186 -13.85 1.49 -12.41
C LEU A 186 -13.43 1.74 -10.96
N LEU A 187 -13.41 3.00 -10.58
CA LEU A 187 -13.41 3.40 -9.17
C LEU A 187 -14.81 3.21 -8.61
N GLU A 188 -14.89 2.73 -7.38
CA GLU A 188 -16.15 2.59 -6.66
C GLU A 188 -16.87 3.93 -6.50
N GLY A 189 -18.19 3.93 -6.70
CA GLY A 189 -19.05 5.10 -6.47
C GLY A 189 -19.22 5.42 -4.99
N PRO A 190 -20.00 6.47 -4.66
CA PRO A 190 -20.29 6.83 -3.28
C PRO A 190 -21.20 5.78 -2.63
N VAL A 191 -20.90 5.45 -1.36
CA VAL A 191 -21.70 4.53 -0.54
C VAL A 191 -22.47 5.32 0.53
N TYR A 192 -23.63 4.79 0.93
CA TYR A 192 -24.53 5.44 1.87
C TYR A 192 -24.99 4.45 2.94
N THR A 193 -25.17 4.95 4.17
CA THR A 193 -25.73 4.20 5.30
C THR A 193 -26.68 5.08 6.12
N ARG A 194 -27.22 4.55 7.20
CA ARG A 194 -28.08 5.28 8.14
C ARG A 194 -27.32 6.39 8.86
N PRO A 195 -27.98 7.53 9.19
CA PRO A 195 -29.39 7.84 8.99
C PRO A 195 -29.72 8.26 7.53
N ARG A 196 -31.01 8.17 7.12
CA ARG A 196 -31.47 8.54 5.77
C ARG A 196 -31.14 10.00 5.43
N THR A 197 -31.29 10.91 6.39
CA THR A 197 -30.97 12.34 6.24
C THR A 197 -29.88 12.71 7.24
N TRP A 198 -28.79 13.30 6.77
CA TRP A 198 -27.72 13.82 7.60
C TRP A 198 -27.33 15.22 7.18
N ARG A 199 -27.43 16.19 8.09
CA ARG A 199 -27.15 17.62 7.84
C ARG A 199 -27.85 18.19 6.59
N GLY A 200 -29.15 17.85 6.42
CA GLY A 200 -29.96 18.28 5.29
C GLY A 200 -29.67 17.60 3.96
N ARG A 201 -28.80 16.59 3.94
CA ARG A 201 -28.47 15.77 2.75
C ARG A 201 -29.16 14.41 2.87
N GLU A 202 -29.85 14.01 1.82
CA GLU A 202 -30.59 12.73 1.80
C GLU A 202 -29.82 11.65 1.04
N VAL A 203 -30.08 10.40 1.41
CA VAL A 203 -29.68 9.22 0.62
C VAL A 203 -30.48 9.26 -0.69
N PRO A 204 -29.85 9.01 -1.87
CA PRO A 204 -30.55 8.96 -3.15
C PRO A 204 -31.73 7.98 -3.12
N ASP A 205 -32.91 8.42 -3.58
CA ASP A 205 -34.15 7.61 -3.53
C ASP A 205 -34.04 6.28 -4.27
N VAL A 206 -33.25 6.23 -5.34
CA VAL A 206 -32.99 4.98 -6.07
C VAL A 206 -32.42 3.88 -5.17
N LEU A 207 -31.59 4.23 -4.18
CA LEU A 207 -31.01 3.27 -3.24
C LEU A 207 -32.04 2.75 -2.22
N LEU A 208 -33.15 3.43 -2.07
CA LEU A 208 -34.24 3.08 -1.16
C LEU A 208 -35.39 2.35 -1.89
N SER A 209 -35.34 2.26 -3.22
CA SER A 209 -36.45 1.78 -4.07
C SER A 209 -36.67 0.26 -4.01
N GLY A 210 -35.68 -0.53 -3.57
CA GLY A 210 -35.71 -1.99 -3.70
C GLY A 210 -35.54 -2.51 -5.14
N ASN A 211 -35.44 -1.62 -6.14
CA ASN A 211 -35.23 -2.01 -7.54
C ASN A 211 -33.75 -2.28 -7.80
N HIS A 212 -33.33 -3.54 -7.68
CA HIS A 212 -31.92 -3.95 -7.82
C HIS A 212 -31.32 -3.55 -9.17
N ALA A 213 -32.06 -3.62 -10.26
CA ALA A 213 -31.56 -3.22 -11.59
C ALA A 213 -31.28 -1.72 -11.66
N ALA A 214 -32.18 -0.88 -11.13
CA ALA A 214 -31.99 0.56 -11.07
C ALA A 214 -30.82 0.94 -10.12
N ILE A 215 -30.69 0.24 -8.99
CA ILE A 215 -29.59 0.44 -8.05
C ILE A 215 -28.24 0.08 -8.70
N SER A 216 -28.14 -1.06 -9.37
CA SER A 216 -26.91 -1.49 -10.05
C SER A 216 -26.53 -0.49 -11.16
N ARG A 217 -27.50 -0.04 -11.95
CA ARG A 217 -27.27 0.98 -12.98
C ARG A 217 -26.77 2.29 -12.38
N TRP A 218 -27.43 2.80 -11.33
CA TRP A 218 -27.02 4.00 -10.64
C TRP A 218 -25.60 3.90 -10.09
N ARG A 219 -25.26 2.75 -9.46
CA ARG A 219 -23.89 2.50 -8.95
C ARG A 219 -22.85 2.58 -10.07
N ARG A 220 -23.13 1.94 -11.22
CA ARG A 220 -22.25 1.99 -12.37
C ARG A 220 -22.09 3.42 -12.91
N ASP A 221 -23.18 4.19 -13.00
CA ASP A 221 -23.14 5.59 -13.43
C ASP A 221 -22.26 6.45 -12.51
N GLN A 222 -22.39 6.26 -11.18
CA GLN A 222 -21.55 6.97 -10.22
C GLN A 222 -20.07 6.56 -10.33
N ALA A 223 -19.81 5.28 -10.53
CA ALA A 223 -18.45 4.76 -10.74
C ALA A 223 -17.82 5.34 -12.01
N LEU A 224 -18.55 5.38 -13.13
CA LEU A 224 -18.10 6.00 -14.38
C LEU A 224 -17.76 7.49 -14.20
N ARG A 225 -18.66 8.26 -13.56
CA ARG A 225 -18.44 9.68 -13.27
C ARG A 225 -17.21 9.88 -12.39
N ARG A 226 -17.05 9.07 -11.33
CA ARG A 226 -15.89 9.16 -10.43
C ARG A 226 -14.59 8.78 -11.13
N THR A 227 -14.60 7.72 -11.92
CA THR A 227 -13.43 7.29 -12.68
C THR A 227 -13.00 8.37 -13.68
N ALA A 228 -13.93 8.94 -14.43
CA ALA A 228 -13.63 10.00 -15.38
C ALA A 228 -13.06 11.25 -14.70
N ALA A 229 -13.56 11.59 -13.50
CA ALA A 229 -13.11 12.75 -12.76
C ALA A 229 -11.73 12.60 -12.11
N HIS A 230 -11.43 11.43 -11.55
CA HIS A 230 -10.23 11.23 -10.74
C HIS A 230 -9.13 10.41 -11.44
N ARG A 231 -9.51 9.53 -12.37
CA ARG A 231 -8.60 8.64 -13.07
C ARG A 231 -8.99 8.54 -14.55
N PRO A 232 -8.91 9.64 -15.31
CA PRO A 232 -9.24 9.66 -16.74
C PRO A 232 -8.39 8.69 -17.58
N ASP A 233 -7.18 8.38 -17.12
CA ASP A 233 -6.30 7.37 -17.70
C ASP A 233 -6.94 5.97 -17.76
N LEU A 234 -7.77 5.61 -16.78
CA LEU A 234 -8.48 4.34 -16.75
C LEU A 234 -9.64 4.28 -17.75
N VAL A 235 -10.26 5.41 -18.06
CA VAL A 235 -11.41 5.45 -19.00
C VAL A 235 -11.03 4.91 -20.37
N GLY A 236 -9.84 5.20 -20.87
CA GLY A 236 -9.33 4.69 -22.12
C GLY A 236 -9.11 3.17 -22.16
N ALA A 237 -8.96 2.54 -21.00
CA ALA A 237 -8.79 1.10 -20.86
C ALA A 237 -10.10 0.34 -20.70
N LEU A 238 -11.25 1.03 -20.46
CA LEU A 238 -12.54 0.39 -20.29
C LEU A 238 -12.97 -0.35 -21.56
N ARG A 239 -13.56 -1.52 -21.37
CA ARG A 239 -14.13 -2.35 -22.42
C ARG A 239 -15.63 -2.49 -22.20
N ASP A 240 -16.35 -2.91 -23.24
CA ASP A 240 -17.79 -3.26 -23.16
C ASP A 240 -18.69 -2.14 -22.64
N LEU A 241 -18.36 -0.88 -22.98
CA LEU A 241 -19.19 0.29 -22.68
C LEU A 241 -20.48 0.23 -23.52
N ASP A 242 -21.63 0.24 -22.86
CA ASP A 242 -22.93 0.35 -23.51
C ASP A 242 -23.21 1.79 -23.98
N ARG A 243 -24.38 2.02 -24.62
CA ARG A 243 -24.76 3.36 -25.09
C ARG A 243 -24.94 4.35 -23.95
N HIS A 244 -25.50 3.88 -22.84
CA HIS A 244 -25.73 4.73 -21.67
C HIS A 244 -24.43 5.09 -20.95
N ASP A 245 -23.48 4.16 -20.85
CA ASP A 245 -22.14 4.41 -20.30
C ASP A 245 -21.42 5.53 -21.05
N ARG A 246 -21.47 5.49 -22.39
CA ARG A 246 -20.87 6.53 -23.24
C ARG A 246 -21.54 7.88 -23.04
N GLN A 247 -22.87 7.90 -22.83
CA GLN A 247 -23.59 9.13 -22.52
C GLN A 247 -23.14 9.71 -21.18
N VAL A 248 -23.06 8.89 -20.13
CA VAL A 248 -22.59 9.33 -18.79
C VAL A 248 -21.17 9.90 -18.86
N LEU A 249 -20.28 9.26 -19.61
CA LEU A 249 -18.90 9.74 -19.81
C LEU A 249 -18.86 11.07 -20.61
N ALA A 250 -19.71 11.21 -21.62
CA ALA A 250 -19.81 12.45 -22.39
C ALA A 250 -20.32 13.62 -21.54
N GLU A 251 -21.29 13.39 -20.64
CA GLU A 251 -21.77 14.40 -19.70
C GLU A 251 -20.62 14.92 -18.81
N VAL A 252 -19.77 14.02 -18.31
CA VAL A 252 -18.60 14.40 -17.51
C VAL A 252 -17.58 15.17 -18.33
N GLY A 253 -17.29 14.74 -19.55
CA GLY A 253 -16.36 15.43 -20.46
C GLY A 253 -16.81 16.86 -20.76
N ASN A 254 -18.09 17.07 -21.06
CA ASN A 254 -18.65 18.40 -21.27
C ASN A 254 -18.59 19.30 -20.03
N PHE A 255 -18.84 18.72 -18.84
CA PHE A 255 -18.73 19.46 -17.58
C PHE A 255 -17.31 20.00 -17.32
N PHE A 256 -16.30 19.20 -17.61
CA PHE A 256 -14.90 19.63 -17.41
C PHE A 256 -14.44 20.66 -18.45
N THR A 257 -14.92 20.59 -19.70
CA THR A 257 -14.61 21.60 -20.72
C THR A 257 -15.26 22.95 -20.41
N GLU A 258 -16.50 22.95 -19.93
CA GLU A 258 -17.21 24.18 -19.51
C GLU A 258 -16.63 24.82 -18.25
N ALA A 259 -16.10 24.02 -17.31
CA ALA A 259 -15.50 24.49 -16.07
C ALA A 259 -14.04 24.98 -16.21
N GLY A 260 -13.48 24.99 -17.43
CA GLY A 260 -12.13 25.51 -17.69
C GLY A 260 -10.99 24.61 -17.16
N GLN A 261 -11.24 23.32 -16.96
CA GLN A 261 -10.18 22.35 -16.69
C GLN A 261 -9.49 21.90 -17.99
N PRO A 262 -8.20 21.49 -17.97
CA PRO A 262 -7.49 21.14 -19.19
C PRO A 262 -8.23 20.04 -19.96
N GLU A 263 -8.32 20.23 -21.29
CA GLU A 263 -8.95 19.29 -22.21
C GLU A 263 -8.50 17.86 -21.94
N ALA A 264 -9.45 16.92 -22.01
CA ALA A 264 -9.17 15.48 -21.93
C ALA A 264 -8.27 15.06 -23.11
N GLY A 265 -6.98 15.04 -22.86
CA GLY A 265 -5.94 14.81 -23.87
C GLY A 265 -4.55 15.31 -23.44
N ALA A 266 -4.49 16.11 -22.38
CA ALA A 266 -3.21 16.45 -21.76
C ALA A 266 -2.70 15.20 -21.04
N SER A 267 -1.90 14.40 -21.75
CA SER A 267 -1.03 13.40 -21.11
C SER A 267 -0.30 14.10 -19.99
N TYR A 268 -0.43 13.61 -18.75
CA TYR A 268 0.49 13.96 -17.69
C TYR A 268 1.90 13.75 -18.25
N PRO A 269 2.73 14.78 -18.34
CA PRO A 269 4.09 14.56 -18.80
C PRO A 269 4.72 13.56 -17.84
N ALA A 270 5.22 12.45 -18.37
CA ALA A 270 6.11 11.58 -17.63
C ALA A 270 7.11 12.48 -16.94
N ALA A 271 7.27 12.33 -15.62
CA ALA A 271 8.11 13.17 -14.80
C ALA A 271 9.52 13.21 -15.40
N LYS A 272 9.80 14.24 -16.20
CA LYS A 272 11.16 14.63 -16.52
C LYS A 272 11.63 15.39 -15.31
N GLY A 273 12.64 14.86 -14.64
CA GLY A 273 13.29 15.50 -13.52
C GLY A 273 13.62 16.95 -13.81
N GLY A 274 13.30 17.86 -12.90
CA GLY A 274 13.75 19.23 -12.94
C GLY A 274 12.70 20.24 -12.47
N HIS A 275 12.96 20.81 -11.30
CA HIS A 275 12.48 22.06 -10.75
C HIS A 275 10.95 22.23 -10.53
N HIS A 276 10.59 22.20 -9.25
CA HIS A 276 9.37 22.80 -8.71
C HIS A 276 9.31 24.29 -9.05
N PRO A 277 8.25 24.81 -9.64
CA PRO A 277 7.88 26.22 -9.43
C PRO A 277 7.07 26.29 -8.14
N ALA A 278 7.65 26.88 -7.10
CA ALA A 278 6.89 27.50 -6.04
C ALA A 278 6.07 28.65 -6.66
N GLU A 279 4.77 28.66 -6.38
CA GLU A 279 3.91 29.82 -6.16
C GLU A 279 2.46 29.56 -6.58
N ALA A 280 1.68 29.10 -5.59
CA ALA A 280 0.28 29.49 -5.45
C ALA A 280 0.01 29.47 -3.93
N GLY A 281 -0.01 30.67 -3.34
CA GLY A 281 0.11 30.90 -1.91
C GLY A 281 -1.01 30.32 -1.05
N ILE A 282 -0.59 29.51 -0.11
CA ILE A 282 -1.24 29.37 1.19
C ILE A 282 -0.58 30.45 2.07
N PRO A 283 -1.31 31.31 2.77
CA PRO A 283 -0.69 32.31 3.63
C PRO A 283 0.05 31.63 4.77
N VAL A 284 1.37 31.72 4.74
CA VAL A 284 2.26 31.27 5.79
C VAL A 284 2.10 32.17 6.99
N THR A 285 1.72 31.63 8.13
CA THR A 285 1.56 32.38 9.38
C THR A 285 2.93 32.77 9.95
N GLU A 286 2.95 33.77 10.83
CA GLU A 286 4.17 34.27 11.47
C GLU A 286 4.91 33.17 12.28
N ALA A 287 4.21 32.12 12.69
CA ALA A 287 4.79 30.94 13.36
C ALA A 287 5.65 30.09 12.44
N ASP A 288 5.35 30.05 11.13
CA ASP A 288 6.10 29.22 10.16
C ASP A 288 7.43 29.90 9.77
N ARG A 289 7.54 31.22 9.89
CA ARG A 289 8.80 31.97 9.61
C ARG A 289 9.84 31.83 10.70
N ALA A 290 9.45 31.44 11.92
CA ALA A 290 10.37 31.23 13.01
C ALA A 290 11.13 29.90 12.91
N ALA A 291 10.66 28.96 12.10
CA ALA A 291 11.26 27.64 11.91
C ALA A 291 12.40 27.62 10.87
N GLU A 292 12.52 28.64 10.00
CA GLU A 292 13.59 28.71 8.98
C GLU A 292 14.89 29.37 9.45
N ALA A 293 14.93 29.93 10.65
CA ALA A 293 16.13 30.54 11.22
C ALA A 293 16.87 29.54 12.15
N GLY A 294 17.78 28.77 11.54
CA GLY A 294 18.96 28.24 12.21
C GLY A 294 18.75 27.08 13.17
N TYR A 295 18.84 25.85 12.70
CA TYR A 295 19.22 24.73 13.57
C TYR A 295 20.73 24.70 13.74
N PRO A 296 21.26 24.94 14.95
CA PRO A 296 22.66 24.61 15.26
C PRO A 296 22.75 23.07 15.36
N VAL A 297 23.76 22.52 14.75
CA VAL A 297 24.21 21.14 14.96
C VAL A 297 24.49 20.98 16.46
N ALA A 298 23.62 20.29 17.18
CA ALA A 298 23.81 19.99 18.58
C ALA A 298 24.61 18.70 18.72
N GLU A 299 25.74 18.83 19.39
CA GLU A 299 26.61 17.75 19.85
C GLU A 299 25.85 16.62 20.57
N ALA A 300 26.34 15.40 20.34
CA ALA A 300 25.98 14.19 21.03
C ALA A 300 25.98 14.39 22.57
N GLY A 301 24.87 14.10 23.23
CA GLY A 301 24.87 14.02 24.70
C GLY A 301 23.59 14.40 25.43
N ARG A 302 22.39 13.98 24.98
CA ARG A 302 21.23 13.95 25.88
C ARG A 302 20.60 12.56 25.89
N ARG A 303 20.64 11.95 27.08
CA ARG A 303 19.93 10.70 27.40
C ARG A 303 18.44 10.88 27.07
N VAL A 304 17.93 10.00 26.24
CA VAL A 304 16.48 9.78 26.06
C VAL A 304 15.96 9.26 27.42
N PRO A 305 14.86 9.78 27.97
CA PRO A 305 14.28 9.20 29.18
C PRO A 305 13.87 7.75 28.89
N GLU A 306 14.30 6.84 29.76
CA GLU A 306 13.87 5.44 29.72
C GLU A 306 12.34 5.39 29.85
N VAL A 307 11.69 4.90 28.80
CA VAL A 307 10.30 4.45 28.89
C VAL A 307 10.34 3.14 29.67
N GLY A 308 9.89 3.19 30.92
CA GLY A 308 9.81 2.02 31.79
C GLY A 308 8.99 0.90 31.14
N PRO A 309 9.21 -0.37 31.53
CA PRO A 309 8.46 -1.49 30.99
C PRO A 309 6.96 -1.32 31.26
N LEU A 310 6.15 -1.60 30.26
CA LEU A 310 4.69 -1.66 30.39
C LEU A 310 4.32 -2.64 31.53
N PRO A 311 3.34 -2.31 32.37
CA PRO A 311 2.91 -3.20 33.45
C PRO A 311 2.37 -4.52 32.87
N ALA A 312 2.76 -5.62 33.51
CA ALA A 312 2.47 -6.99 33.10
C ALA A 312 1.01 -7.45 33.28
N ASP A 313 0.11 -6.57 33.70
CA ASP A 313 -1.28 -6.89 34.05
C ASP A 313 -2.26 -6.06 33.19
N PHE A 314 -2.45 -6.45 31.93
CA PHE A 314 -3.68 -6.12 31.21
C PHE A 314 -4.51 -7.41 31.09
N PRO A 315 -5.61 -7.54 31.84
CA PRO A 315 -6.54 -8.65 31.64
C PRO A 315 -7.37 -8.38 30.36
N VAL A 316 -7.07 -9.09 29.29
CA VAL A 316 -8.03 -9.24 28.19
C VAL A 316 -8.93 -10.40 28.55
N SER A 317 -10.06 -10.12 29.15
CA SER A 317 -11.14 -11.09 29.27
C SER A 317 -11.90 -11.17 27.95
N LEU A 318 -11.99 -12.37 27.39
CA LEU A 318 -12.65 -12.69 26.13
C LEU A 318 -14.20 -12.70 26.22
N GLU A 319 -14.80 -12.18 27.29
CA GLU A 319 -16.26 -12.29 27.54
C GLU A 319 -17.08 -11.03 27.25
N ASP A 320 -16.50 -9.88 26.96
CA ASP A 320 -17.25 -8.61 26.81
C ASP A 320 -17.52 -8.16 25.36
N MET A 321 -17.43 -9.01 24.37
CA MET A 321 -17.71 -8.65 22.95
C MET A 321 -18.86 -9.48 22.33
N ALA A 322 -19.90 -9.75 23.10
CA ALA A 322 -21.17 -10.31 22.58
C ALA A 322 -22.32 -9.41 23.01
N HIS A 323 -22.54 -8.31 22.28
CA HIS A 323 -23.85 -7.65 22.12
C HIS A 323 -23.82 -6.72 20.91
#